data_0b818415e7f9ee64719b48c43dce4f58
#
_entry.id   0b818415e7f9ee64719b48c43dce4f58
#
_cell.length_a   1.000
_cell.length_b   1.000
_cell.length_c   1.000
_cell.angle_alpha   90.00
_cell.angle_beta   90.00
_cell.angle_gamma   90.00
#
_symmetry.space_group_name_H-M   'P 1'
#
loop_
_entity.id
_entity.type
_entity.pdbx_description
1 polymer ?
#
loop_
_entity_poly.entity_id
_entity_poly.type
_entity_poly.pdbx_seq_one_letter_code
_entity_poly.pdbx_strand_id
1 'polypeptide(L)'
;GYLNLEKEIPASPLSAFRIASMTKSFTAMAIIKLRDEGKLSLNDPVSKYVPEMSKLTYLTKDAPTIDIENLLTMTAGFPEDNPWGDRQLDEPDEMLIDLVDEGISFSNIPSYGYEYSNTGYALLGHIVSKVSGMSYQDYITQNIFKPLGMDHTYWEYEGIPEDQLAIGYR
;
A
#
# COMPACT_ATOMS: atom_id res chain seq x y z
N GLY A 1 10.18 -25.61 11.95
CA GLY A 1 10.88 -25.21 10.74
C GLY A 1 12.12 -24.36 11.04
N TYR A 2 12.85 -24.02 10.02
CA TYR A 2 14.08 -23.22 10.13
C TYR A 2 13.87 -21.85 9.48
N LEU A 3 14.47 -20.82 10.07
CA LEU A 3 14.65 -19.49 9.49
C LEU A 3 15.67 -19.51 8.35
N ASN A 4 16.72 -20.27 8.58
CA ASN A 4 17.83 -20.46 7.67
C ASN A 4 18.18 -21.96 7.64
N LEU A 5 18.00 -22.59 6.48
CA LEU A 5 18.24 -24.02 6.31
C LEU A 5 19.74 -24.34 6.32
N GLU A 6 20.58 -23.46 5.76
CA GLU A 6 22.04 -23.69 5.66
C GLU A 6 22.73 -23.60 7.02
N LYS A 7 22.24 -22.68 7.87
CA LYS A 7 22.78 -22.46 9.22
C LYS A 7 21.99 -23.22 10.29
N GLU A 8 20.97 -23.98 9.91
CA GLU A 8 20.07 -24.73 10.80
C GLU A 8 19.47 -23.87 11.93
N ILE A 9 19.20 -22.57 11.65
CA ILE A 9 18.61 -21.65 12.63
C ILE A 9 17.11 -21.93 12.72
N PRO A 10 16.59 -22.35 13.88
CA PRO A 10 15.18 -22.65 14.03
C PRO A 10 14.31 -21.40 14.01
N ALA A 11 13.09 -21.50 13.47
CA ALA A 11 12.09 -20.44 13.60
C ALA A 11 11.60 -20.30 15.05
N SER A 12 11.40 -19.08 15.49
CA SER A 12 10.95 -18.72 16.83
C SER A 12 9.86 -17.63 16.78
N PRO A 13 9.19 -17.30 17.90
CA PRO A 13 8.28 -16.16 17.96
C PRO A 13 8.91 -14.80 17.65
N LEU A 14 10.25 -14.68 17.70
CA LEU A 14 11.00 -13.47 17.37
C LEU A 14 11.42 -13.41 15.91
N SER A 15 11.06 -14.42 15.12
CA SER A 15 11.48 -14.51 13.72
C SER A 15 10.74 -13.50 12.86
N ALA A 16 11.49 -12.70 12.11
CA ALA A 16 10.98 -11.73 11.16
C ALA A 16 10.86 -12.36 9.75
N PHE A 17 9.68 -12.27 9.16
CA PHE A 17 9.37 -12.76 7.83
C PHE A 17 8.92 -11.61 6.94
N ARG A 18 9.27 -11.66 5.66
CA ARG A 18 8.66 -10.76 4.66
C ARG A 18 7.19 -11.14 4.48
N ILE A 19 6.31 -10.18 4.70
CA ILE A 19 4.86 -10.40 4.60
C ILE A 19 4.27 -9.93 3.28
N ALA A 20 5.07 -9.30 2.41
CA ALA A 20 4.65 -8.86 1.08
C ALA A 20 3.28 -8.14 1.11
N SER A 21 2.34 -8.55 0.27
CA SER A 21 1.04 -7.89 0.13
C SER A 21 0.12 -7.96 1.37
N MET A 22 0.46 -8.72 2.39
CA MET A 22 -0.21 -8.60 3.69
C MET A 22 -0.04 -7.19 4.31
N THR A 23 1.00 -6.46 3.89
CA THR A 23 1.21 -5.04 4.23
C THR A 23 0.00 -4.17 3.88
N LYS A 24 -0.75 -4.51 2.82
CA LYS A 24 -1.97 -3.79 2.42
C LYS A 24 -3.02 -3.71 3.53
N SER A 25 -3.05 -4.69 4.43
CA SER A 25 -3.94 -4.65 5.60
C SER A 25 -3.62 -3.46 6.52
N PHE A 26 -2.35 -3.15 6.72
CA PHE A 26 -1.93 -1.99 7.52
C PHE A 26 -2.21 -0.68 6.81
N THR A 27 -2.06 -0.63 5.48
CA THR A 27 -2.48 0.54 4.68
C THR A 27 -3.98 0.78 4.84
N ALA A 28 -4.79 -0.27 4.71
CA ALA A 28 -6.24 -0.17 4.90
C ALA A 28 -6.59 0.29 6.33
N MET A 29 -5.94 -0.26 7.37
CA MET A 29 -6.12 0.20 8.76
C MET A 29 -5.78 1.67 8.93
N ALA A 30 -4.71 2.17 8.30
CA ALA A 30 -4.32 3.58 8.35
C ALA A 30 -5.40 4.49 7.75
N ILE A 31 -5.92 4.14 6.57
CA ILE A 31 -7.02 4.88 5.92
C ILE A 31 -8.28 4.88 6.79
N ILE A 32 -8.68 3.72 7.32
CA ILE A 32 -9.86 3.60 8.18
C ILE A 32 -9.69 4.43 9.45
N LYS A 33 -8.50 4.42 10.05
CA LYS A 33 -8.20 5.26 11.21
C LYS A 33 -8.30 6.76 10.90
N LEU A 34 -7.75 7.22 9.78
CA LEU A 34 -7.87 8.62 9.34
C LEU A 34 -9.34 8.99 9.06
N ARG A 35 -10.15 8.08 8.51
CA ARG A 35 -11.59 8.25 8.37
C ARG A 35 -12.27 8.43 9.74
N ASP A 36 -11.98 7.56 10.70
CA ASP A 36 -12.60 7.59 12.04
C ASP A 36 -12.20 8.85 12.82
N GLU A 37 -11.02 9.40 12.51
CA GLU A 37 -10.56 10.72 13.03
C GLU A 37 -11.19 11.91 12.28
N GLY A 38 -12.04 11.68 11.27
CA GLY A 38 -12.71 12.72 10.48
C GLY A 38 -11.77 13.48 9.54
N LYS A 39 -10.57 12.94 9.25
CA LYS A 39 -9.56 13.58 8.39
C LYS A 39 -9.79 13.33 6.90
N LEU A 40 -10.50 12.25 6.56
CA LEU A 40 -10.93 11.92 5.20
C LEU A 40 -12.27 11.18 5.22
N SER A 41 -12.89 11.04 4.05
CA SER A 41 -14.05 10.18 3.81
C SER A 41 -13.70 9.14 2.76
N LEU A 42 -14.25 7.91 2.88
CA LEU A 42 -14.04 6.88 1.86
C LEU A 42 -14.63 7.29 0.50
N ASN A 43 -15.67 8.15 0.50
CA ASN A 43 -16.29 8.71 -0.70
C ASN A 43 -15.57 9.97 -1.22
N ASP A 44 -14.47 10.40 -0.60
CA ASP A 44 -13.68 11.49 -1.15
C ASP A 44 -13.08 11.07 -2.49
N PRO A 45 -13.18 11.90 -3.55
CA PRO A 45 -12.49 11.62 -4.80
C PRO A 45 -10.98 11.61 -4.56
N VAL A 46 -10.28 10.63 -5.13
CA VAL A 46 -8.82 10.52 -4.98
C VAL A 46 -8.11 11.78 -5.45
N SER A 47 -8.64 12.46 -6.47
CA SER A 47 -8.13 13.73 -6.98
C SER A 47 -8.10 14.88 -5.94
N LYS A 48 -8.82 14.77 -4.84
CA LYS A 48 -8.73 15.72 -3.70
C LYS A 48 -7.33 15.68 -3.05
N TYR A 49 -6.68 14.52 -3.06
CA TYR A 49 -5.39 14.26 -2.44
C TYR A 49 -4.27 14.14 -3.47
N VAL A 50 -4.58 13.63 -4.65
CA VAL A 50 -3.69 13.43 -5.80
C VAL A 50 -4.32 14.16 -6.99
N PRO A 51 -4.07 15.48 -7.17
CA PRO A 51 -4.71 16.29 -8.21
C PRO A 51 -4.52 15.76 -9.63
N GLU A 52 -3.41 15.06 -9.90
CA GLU A 52 -3.08 14.42 -11.18
C GLU A 52 -4.15 13.43 -11.62
N MET A 53 -4.83 12.77 -10.68
CA MET A 53 -5.94 11.86 -10.94
C MET A 53 -7.11 12.52 -11.68
N SER A 54 -7.25 13.85 -11.62
CA SER A 54 -8.27 14.58 -12.36
C SER A 54 -8.03 14.64 -13.87
N LYS A 55 -6.80 14.33 -14.32
CA LYS A 55 -6.42 14.33 -15.73
C LYS A 55 -6.65 12.99 -16.42
N LEU A 56 -6.95 11.94 -15.66
CA LEU A 56 -7.12 10.59 -16.20
C LEU A 56 -8.30 10.52 -17.19
N THR A 57 -8.09 9.81 -18.28
CA THR A 57 -9.10 9.57 -19.29
C THR A 57 -9.76 8.21 -19.05
N TYR A 58 -11.00 8.22 -18.59
CA TYR A 58 -11.78 7.01 -18.34
C TYR A 58 -12.24 6.36 -19.65
N LEU A 59 -12.62 5.07 -19.58
CA LEU A 59 -13.13 4.31 -20.72
C LEU A 59 -14.44 4.89 -21.31
N THR A 60 -15.26 5.51 -20.47
CA THR A 60 -16.52 6.16 -20.89
C THR A 60 -16.61 7.55 -20.28
N LYS A 61 -17.37 8.44 -20.95
CA LYS A 61 -17.52 9.83 -20.49
C LYS A 61 -18.37 9.99 -19.23
N ASP A 62 -19.16 8.99 -18.92
CA ASP A 62 -20.08 8.92 -17.77
C ASP A 62 -19.54 8.01 -16.66
N ALA A 63 -18.27 7.58 -16.75
CA ALA A 63 -17.63 6.80 -15.70
C ALA A 63 -17.62 7.58 -14.37
N PRO A 64 -17.90 6.92 -13.24
CA PRO A 64 -17.79 7.54 -11.94
C PRO A 64 -16.34 7.92 -11.63
N THR A 65 -16.15 8.99 -10.87
CA THR A 65 -14.83 9.38 -10.37
C THR A 65 -14.34 8.37 -9.35
N ILE A 66 -13.07 8.00 -9.42
CA ILE A 66 -12.43 7.11 -8.45
C ILE A 66 -12.40 7.79 -7.09
N ASP A 67 -12.91 7.10 -6.07
CA ASP A 67 -12.83 7.50 -4.67
C ASP A 67 -11.88 6.58 -3.88
N ILE A 68 -11.71 6.88 -2.60
CA ILE A 68 -10.83 6.10 -1.70
C ILE A 68 -11.34 4.67 -1.53
N GLU A 69 -12.67 4.47 -1.50
CA GLU A 69 -13.26 3.13 -1.39
C GLU A 69 -12.90 2.27 -2.60
N ASN A 70 -12.88 2.83 -3.80
CA ASN A 70 -12.47 2.13 -5.01
C ASN A 70 -11.02 1.64 -4.95
N LEU A 71 -10.11 2.43 -4.39
CA LEU A 71 -8.72 1.99 -4.18
C LEU A 71 -8.63 0.87 -3.14
N LEU A 72 -9.31 1.00 -2.00
CA LEU A 72 -9.32 0.00 -0.92
C LEU A 72 -9.88 -1.35 -1.40
N THR A 73 -10.95 -1.31 -2.18
CA THR A 73 -11.64 -2.51 -2.68
C THR A 73 -11.08 -3.04 -3.99
N MET A 74 -10.05 -2.38 -4.54
CA MET A 74 -9.45 -2.71 -5.84
C MET A 74 -10.48 -2.70 -6.98
N THR A 75 -11.37 -1.72 -6.95
CA THR A 75 -12.41 -1.50 -7.98
C THR A 75 -12.23 -0.18 -8.72
N ALA A 76 -11.03 0.39 -8.69
CA ALA A 76 -10.71 1.63 -9.40
C ALA A 76 -10.72 1.50 -10.93
N GLY A 77 -10.73 0.27 -11.44
CA GLY A 77 -10.69 -0.02 -12.88
C GLY A 77 -9.28 -0.03 -13.46
N PHE A 78 -8.24 0.05 -12.62
CA PHE A 78 -6.85 -0.13 -13.05
C PHE A 78 -6.61 -1.57 -13.49
N PRO A 79 -5.75 -1.82 -14.50
CA PRO A 79 -5.39 -3.17 -14.88
C PRO A 79 -4.61 -3.86 -13.77
N GLU A 80 -4.67 -5.18 -13.75
CA GLU A 80 -3.86 -6.00 -12.85
C GLU A 80 -2.37 -5.71 -13.05
N ASP A 81 -1.68 -5.28 -11.99
CA ASP A 81 -0.31 -4.77 -12.04
C ASP A 81 0.68 -5.55 -11.16
N ASN A 82 0.29 -6.73 -10.65
CA ASN A 82 1.10 -7.46 -9.67
C ASN A 82 2.55 -7.73 -10.14
N PRO A 83 2.81 -8.20 -11.38
CA PRO A 83 4.19 -8.42 -11.83
C PRO A 83 5.01 -7.14 -12.00
N TRP A 84 4.35 -6.01 -12.26
CA TRP A 84 4.99 -4.71 -12.43
C TRP A 84 5.20 -4.02 -11.07
N GLY A 85 4.16 -3.96 -10.26
CA GLY A 85 4.16 -3.27 -8.98
C GLY A 85 5.21 -3.81 -8.00
N ASP A 86 5.45 -5.12 -8.00
CA ASP A 86 6.47 -5.75 -7.16
C ASP A 86 7.92 -5.26 -7.45
N ARG A 87 8.15 -4.62 -8.60
CA ARG A 87 9.46 -4.09 -9.01
C ARG A 87 9.62 -2.62 -8.69
N GLN A 88 8.58 -1.96 -8.18
CA GLN A 88 8.53 -0.53 -7.90
C GLN A 88 8.40 -0.21 -6.41
N LEU A 89 8.68 -1.19 -5.54
CA LEU A 89 8.43 -1.06 -4.09
C LEU A 89 9.39 -0.09 -3.38
N ASP A 90 10.54 0.18 -3.97
CA ASP A 90 11.58 1.06 -3.46
C ASP A 90 11.64 2.43 -4.17
N GLU A 91 10.74 2.66 -5.11
CA GLU A 91 10.69 3.92 -5.83
C GLU A 91 10.05 5.04 -4.99
N PRO A 92 10.51 6.29 -5.13
CA PRO A 92 9.96 7.41 -4.38
C PRO A 92 8.54 7.77 -4.83
N ASP A 93 7.78 8.43 -3.93
CA ASP A 93 6.40 8.87 -4.19
C ASP A 93 6.27 9.74 -5.45
N GLU A 94 7.31 10.53 -5.80
CA GLU A 94 7.32 11.35 -7.00
C GLU A 94 7.15 10.52 -8.27
N MET A 95 7.77 9.34 -8.33
CA MET A 95 7.63 8.44 -9.48
C MET A 95 6.20 7.88 -9.62
N LEU A 96 5.52 7.64 -8.50
CA LEU A 96 4.11 7.28 -8.52
C LEU A 96 3.24 8.41 -9.08
N ILE A 97 3.51 9.64 -8.67
CA ILE A 97 2.77 10.81 -9.14
C ILE A 97 3.03 11.07 -10.63
N ASP A 98 4.28 10.95 -11.08
CA ASP A 98 4.65 11.06 -12.49
C ASP A 98 3.93 9.99 -13.34
N LEU A 99 3.85 8.75 -12.87
CA LEU A 99 3.09 7.67 -13.52
C LEU A 99 1.61 8.04 -13.69
N VAL A 100 1.01 8.64 -12.65
CA VAL A 100 -0.40 9.10 -12.73
C VAL A 100 -0.53 10.26 -13.72
N ASP A 101 0.40 11.20 -13.72
CA ASP A 101 0.38 12.38 -14.61
C ASP A 101 0.59 12.03 -16.09
N GLU A 102 1.43 11.02 -16.36
CA GLU A 102 1.61 10.44 -17.69
C GLU A 102 0.36 9.69 -18.19
N GLY A 103 -0.46 9.24 -17.28
CA GLY A 103 -1.74 8.56 -17.53
C GLY A 103 -1.70 7.07 -17.23
N ILE A 104 -2.68 6.61 -16.44
CA ILE A 104 -2.91 5.19 -16.16
C ILE A 104 -3.98 4.69 -17.11
N SER A 105 -3.72 3.53 -17.74
CA SER A 105 -4.72 2.83 -18.54
C SER A 105 -5.82 2.23 -17.66
N PHE A 106 -7.01 2.05 -18.22
CA PHE A 106 -8.13 1.40 -17.56
C PHE A 106 -8.46 0.08 -18.25
N SER A 107 -8.71 -0.97 -17.48
CA SER A 107 -9.27 -2.25 -17.93
C SER A 107 -10.77 -2.30 -17.73
N ASN A 108 -11.27 -1.59 -16.70
CA ASN A 108 -12.68 -1.53 -16.32
C ASN A 108 -13.14 -0.10 -16.01
N ILE A 109 -14.46 0.10 -15.98
CA ILE A 109 -15.06 1.29 -15.41
C ILE A 109 -14.95 1.20 -13.88
N PRO A 110 -14.61 2.29 -13.16
CA PRO A 110 -14.59 2.32 -11.71
C PRO A 110 -15.90 1.77 -11.10
N SER A 111 -15.82 1.00 -10.04
CA SER A 111 -16.91 0.32 -9.34
C SER A 111 -17.56 -0.84 -10.11
N TYR A 112 -17.08 -1.21 -11.30
CA TYR A 112 -17.69 -2.27 -12.10
C TYR A 112 -17.13 -3.66 -11.76
N GLY A 113 -15.83 -3.78 -11.52
CA GLY A 113 -15.17 -5.06 -11.27
C GLY A 113 -13.93 -4.96 -10.43
N TYR A 114 -13.55 -6.08 -9.82
CA TYR A 114 -12.33 -6.20 -9.05
C TYR A 114 -11.15 -6.53 -9.98
N GLU A 115 -10.06 -5.79 -9.83
CA GLU A 115 -8.75 -6.12 -10.38
C GLU A 115 -7.65 -5.76 -9.37
N TYR A 116 -6.78 -6.72 -9.08
CA TYR A 116 -5.72 -6.52 -8.10
C TYR A 116 -4.79 -5.38 -8.51
N SER A 117 -4.57 -4.41 -7.62
CA SER A 117 -3.76 -3.24 -7.92
C SER A 117 -2.80 -2.88 -6.78
N ASN A 118 -1.50 -2.94 -7.06
CA ASN A 118 -0.45 -2.36 -6.22
C ASN A 118 -0.43 -0.84 -6.36
N THR A 119 -0.64 -0.31 -7.57
CA THR A 119 -0.74 1.13 -7.84
C THR A 119 -1.84 1.77 -6.99
N GLY A 120 -3.02 1.16 -6.90
CA GLY A 120 -4.10 1.65 -6.04
C GLY A 120 -3.69 1.73 -4.57
N TYR A 121 -2.97 0.73 -4.07
CA TYR A 121 -2.49 0.73 -2.69
C TYR A 121 -1.28 1.64 -2.45
N ALA A 122 -0.43 1.88 -3.45
CA ALA A 122 0.62 2.90 -3.38
C ALA A 122 0.00 4.30 -3.26
N LEU A 123 -1.06 4.60 -4.03
CA LEU A 123 -1.83 5.84 -3.91
C LEU A 123 -2.45 6.00 -2.52
N LEU A 124 -2.98 4.93 -1.91
CA LEU A 124 -3.47 4.96 -0.53
C LEU A 124 -2.35 5.29 0.46
N GLY A 125 -1.15 4.73 0.29
CA GLY A 125 0.03 5.06 1.10
C GLY A 125 0.41 6.54 0.99
N HIS A 126 0.43 7.07 -0.23
CA HIS A 126 0.65 8.50 -0.47
C HIS A 126 -0.43 9.37 0.22
N ILE A 127 -1.71 8.98 0.15
CA ILE A 127 -2.81 9.68 0.82
C ILE A 127 -2.61 9.66 2.34
N VAL A 128 -2.17 8.54 2.93
CA VAL A 128 -1.85 8.48 4.35
C VAL A 128 -0.80 9.52 4.72
N SER A 129 0.30 9.62 3.96
CA SER A 129 1.34 10.62 4.18
C SER A 129 0.80 12.05 4.06
N LYS A 130 0.05 12.32 3.02
CA LYS A 130 -0.53 13.63 2.72
C LYS A 130 -1.48 14.13 3.82
N VAL A 131 -2.38 13.27 4.26
CA VAL A 131 -3.44 13.61 5.23
C VAL A 131 -2.89 13.67 6.66
N SER A 132 -1.93 12.82 6.99
CA SER A 132 -1.34 12.77 8.34
C SER A 132 -0.24 13.81 8.55
N GLY A 133 0.43 14.26 7.48
CA GLY A 133 1.64 15.08 7.55
C GLY A 133 2.87 14.31 8.05
N MET A 134 2.83 12.98 8.04
CA MET A 134 3.91 12.09 8.44
C MET A 134 4.31 11.20 7.27
N SER A 135 5.52 10.61 7.29
CA SER A 135 5.81 9.53 6.35
C SER A 135 4.83 8.35 6.57
N TYR A 136 4.55 7.59 5.51
CA TYR A 136 3.69 6.41 5.59
C TYR A 136 4.17 5.44 6.68
N GLN A 137 5.46 5.14 6.71
CA GLN A 137 6.07 4.23 7.67
C GLN A 137 5.95 4.76 9.11
N ASP A 138 6.22 6.06 9.33
CA ASP A 138 6.09 6.67 10.64
C ASP A 138 4.65 6.67 11.14
N TYR A 139 3.70 6.99 10.25
CA TYR A 139 2.29 6.99 10.61
C TYR A 139 1.83 5.60 11.09
N ILE A 140 2.11 4.55 10.32
CA ILE A 140 1.74 3.18 10.69
C ILE A 140 2.46 2.73 11.95
N THR A 141 3.76 3.01 12.05
CA THR A 141 4.55 2.64 13.24
C THR A 141 3.98 3.28 14.50
N GLN A 142 3.68 4.58 14.47
CA GLN A 142 3.23 5.30 15.66
C GLN A 142 1.76 5.03 16.00
N ASN A 143 0.91 4.86 14.99
CA ASN A 143 -0.53 4.78 15.18
C ASN A 143 -1.11 3.37 15.14
N ILE A 144 -0.33 2.37 14.69
CA ILE A 144 -0.76 0.97 14.58
C ILE A 144 0.22 0.06 15.32
N PHE A 145 1.49 0.00 14.92
CA PHE A 145 2.43 -0.98 15.49
C PHE A 145 2.67 -0.76 16.99
N LYS A 146 3.04 0.46 17.38
CA LYS A 146 3.30 0.78 18.80
C LYS A 146 2.08 0.56 19.69
N PRO A 147 0.88 1.07 19.36
CA PRO A 147 -0.31 0.83 20.18
C PRO A 147 -0.70 -0.64 20.33
N LEU A 148 -0.35 -1.47 19.35
CA LEU A 148 -0.62 -2.91 19.36
C LEU A 148 0.52 -3.75 19.95
N GLY A 149 1.63 -3.12 20.39
CA GLY A 149 2.80 -3.83 20.92
C GLY A 149 3.53 -4.68 19.87
N MET A 150 3.52 -4.27 18.61
CA MET A 150 4.15 -4.96 17.49
C MET A 150 5.64 -4.58 17.40
N ASP A 151 6.40 -4.84 18.47
CA ASP A 151 7.79 -4.37 18.64
C ASP A 151 8.79 -5.10 17.71
N HIS A 152 8.40 -6.22 17.10
CA HIS A 152 9.22 -7.02 16.17
C HIS A 152 8.69 -6.90 14.73
N THR A 153 8.19 -5.72 14.34
CA THR A 153 7.74 -5.41 12.99
C THR A 153 8.62 -4.31 12.42
N TYR A 154 9.22 -4.55 11.27
CA TYR A 154 10.27 -3.73 10.68
C TYR A 154 9.88 -3.32 9.25
N TRP A 155 10.37 -2.17 8.81
CA TRP A 155 10.25 -1.71 7.41
C TRP A 155 11.44 -2.14 6.57
N GLU A 156 12.61 -2.17 7.18
CA GLU A 156 13.88 -2.47 6.52
C GLU A 156 14.58 -3.66 7.21
N TYR A 157 15.56 -4.24 6.52
CA TYR A 157 16.37 -5.35 7.06
C TYR A 157 17.39 -4.89 8.08
N GLU A 158 17.83 -3.63 7.96
CA GLU A 158 18.85 -3.05 8.81
C GLU A 158 18.41 -3.07 10.26
N GLY A 159 19.27 -3.62 11.10
CA GLY A 159 19.01 -3.73 12.54
C GLY A 159 18.24 -4.98 12.97
N ILE A 160 17.77 -5.83 12.04
CA ILE A 160 17.24 -7.14 12.40
C ILE A 160 18.41 -8.10 12.65
N PRO A 161 18.49 -8.75 13.82
CA PRO A 161 19.51 -9.76 14.08
C PRO A 161 19.47 -10.89 13.03
N GLU A 162 20.63 -11.35 12.56
CA GLU A 162 20.71 -12.38 11.52
C GLU A 162 20.00 -13.69 11.92
N ASP A 163 20.03 -14.02 13.19
CA ASP A 163 19.37 -15.19 13.77
C ASP A 163 17.84 -15.01 13.95
N GLN A 164 17.30 -13.85 13.59
CA GLN A 164 15.87 -13.55 13.60
C GLN A 164 15.30 -13.29 12.20
N LEU A 165 16.11 -13.08 11.18
CA LEU A 165 15.67 -12.81 9.82
C LEU A 165 15.50 -14.09 9.01
N ALA A 166 14.29 -14.33 8.50
CA ALA A 166 14.00 -15.47 7.65
C ALA A 166 14.62 -15.32 6.25
N ILE A 167 15.22 -16.39 5.76
CA ILE A 167 15.78 -16.48 4.41
C ILE A 167 14.74 -17.14 3.49
N GLY A 168 14.46 -16.50 2.34
CA GLY A 168 13.62 -17.08 1.31
C GLY A 168 14.40 -18.08 0.44
N TYR A 169 13.80 -19.24 0.19
CA TYR A 169 14.36 -20.27 -0.70
C TYR A 169 13.45 -20.46 -1.92
N ARG A 170 14.05 -20.79 -3.07
CA ARG A 170 13.34 -21.11 -4.33
C ARG A 170 13.67 -22.53 -4.76
#